data_4ec569a457e15488c19c9276e37822c3
#
_entry.id   4ec569a457e15488c19c9276e37822c3
#
_cell.length_a   1.000
_cell.length_b   1.000
_cell.length_c   1.000
_cell.angle_alpha   90.00
_cell.angle_beta   90.00
_cell.angle_gamma   90.00
#
_symmetry.space_group_name_H-M   'P 1'
#
loop_
_entity.id
_entity.type
_entity.pdbx_description
1 polymer ?
#
loop_
_entity_poly.entity_id
_entity_poly.type
_entity_poly.pdbx_seq_one_letter_code
_entity_poly.pdbx_strand_id
1 'polypeptide(L)'
;NPCAICNPLMKFGLGLKKADELGCDYIATGHYAQIKEINGIKRVAKAVDDTKDQSYFLYALPQEAIDRILFPLGGMCKEDVKKTALDLLPFLGTLQTYKESQEICFVEDSYIDILRLYEKVDNEGVVRDSSGKAVGTHKGYMHYTIGKRKGFSVFGSHEPHYVKAINPKTNEIVVGTKEELAVNSIKALNKSLPEAFNGGVYDIKVRYRSVPLKAQI
;
A
#
# COMPACT_ATOMS: atom_id res chain seq x y z
N ASN A 1 -2.67 1.96 -4.35
CA ASN A 1 -1.38 1.28 -4.24
C ASN A 1 -1.42 0.02 -5.11
N PRO A 2 -0.53 -0.12 -6.10
CA PRO A 2 -0.53 -1.25 -7.04
C PRO A 2 -0.34 -2.61 -6.35
N CYS A 3 0.33 -2.66 -5.19
CA CYS A 3 0.47 -3.92 -4.44
C CYS A 3 -0.87 -4.51 -4.00
N ALA A 4 -1.84 -3.68 -3.66
CA ALA A 4 -3.19 -4.13 -3.27
C ALA A 4 -3.97 -4.76 -4.45
N ILE A 5 -3.61 -4.44 -5.68
CA ILE A 5 -4.16 -5.03 -6.90
C ILE A 5 -3.31 -6.22 -7.36
N CYS A 6 -1.98 -6.07 -7.31
CA CYS A 6 -1.05 -7.12 -7.74
C CYS A 6 -1.18 -8.39 -6.89
N ASN A 7 -1.33 -8.26 -5.57
CA ASN A 7 -1.43 -9.43 -4.70
C ASN A 7 -2.61 -10.34 -5.07
N PRO A 8 -3.87 -9.87 -5.12
CA PRO A 8 -4.99 -10.76 -5.46
C PRO A 8 -4.98 -11.23 -6.91
N LEU A 9 -4.53 -10.44 -7.87
CA LEU A 9 -4.59 -10.80 -9.28
C LEU A 9 -3.39 -11.60 -9.76
N MET A 10 -2.18 -11.11 -9.49
CA MET A 10 -0.95 -11.68 -10.04
C MET A 10 -0.32 -12.70 -9.09
N LYS A 11 0.13 -12.26 -7.90
CA LYS A 11 0.91 -13.13 -7.02
C LYS A 11 0.11 -14.33 -6.54
N PHE A 12 -1.10 -14.10 -6.06
CA PHE A 12 -1.93 -15.20 -5.53
C PHE A 12 -2.94 -15.70 -6.55
N GLY A 13 -3.55 -14.85 -7.38
CA GLY A 13 -4.47 -15.30 -8.41
C GLY A 13 -3.82 -16.19 -9.46
N LEU A 14 -2.82 -15.68 -10.18
CA LEU A 14 -2.08 -16.47 -11.16
C LEU A 14 -1.18 -17.51 -10.49
N GLY A 15 -0.61 -17.18 -9.31
CA GLY A 15 0.23 -18.10 -8.55
C GLY A 15 -0.50 -19.36 -8.11
N LEU A 16 -1.74 -19.26 -7.64
CA LEU A 16 -2.56 -20.42 -7.26
C LEU A 16 -2.97 -21.24 -8.48
N LYS A 17 -3.32 -20.61 -9.61
CA LYS A 17 -3.56 -21.34 -10.85
C LYS A 17 -2.33 -22.18 -11.25
N LYS A 18 -1.14 -21.60 -11.11
CA LYS A 18 0.10 -22.33 -11.40
C LYS A 18 0.38 -23.43 -10.37
N ALA A 19 0.04 -23.22 -9.12
CA ALA A 19 0.10 -24.25 -8.07
C ALA A 19 -0.80 -25.44 -8.43
N ASP A 20 -2.03 -25.19 -8.87
CA ASP A 20 -2.97 -26.21 -9.33
C ASP A 20 -2.41 -27.05 -10.50
N GLU A 21 -1.84 -26.37 -11.51
CA GLU A 21 -1.20 -27.04 -12.65
C GLU A 21 -0.03 -27.94 -12.23
N LEU A 22 0.67 -27.58 -11.15
CA LEU A 22 1.81 -28.32 -10.61
C LEU A 22 1.42 -29.34 -9.51
N GLY A 23 0.14 -29.46 -9.18
CA GLY A 23 -0.36 -30.33 -8.14
C GLY A 23 0.06 -29.91 -6.72
N CYS A 24 0.24 -28.60 -6.49
CA CYS A 24 0.62 -28.05 -5.18
C CYS A 24 -0.62 -27.57 -4.41
N ASP A 25 -0.75 -27.96 -3.15
CA ASP A 25 -1.85 -27.52 -2.28
C ASP A 25 -1.70 -26.08 -1.80
N TYR A 26 -0.46 -25.60 -1.65
CA TYR A 26 -0.16 -24.31 -1.06
C TYR A 26 0.82 -23.49 -1.92
N ILE A 27 0.73 -22.17 -1.75
CA ILE A 27 1.74 -21.22 -2.23
C ILE A 27 2.40 -20.53 -1.04
N ALA A 28 3.73 -20.50 -1.00
CA ALA A 28 4.49 -19.79 0.02
C ALA A 28 5.12 -18.52 -0.56
N THR A 29 5.13 -17.43 0.20
CA THR A 29 5.78 -16.19 -0.20
C THR A 29 6.52 -15.55 0.97
N GLY A 30 7.52 -14.71 0.66
CA GLY A 30 8.30 -13.96 1.64
C GLY A 30 7.61 -12.72 2.23
N HIS A 31 6.29 -12.62 2.20
CA HIS A 31 5.60 -11.50 2.84
C HIS A 31 5.71 -11.59 4.36
N TYR A 32 5.96 -10.45 4.98
CA TYR A 32 5.86 -10.27 6.43
C TYR A 32 4.37 -10.06 6.79
N ALA A 33 3.66 -11.15 6.96
CA ALA A 33 2.28 -11.23 7.41
C ALA A 33 2.06 -12.60 8.04
N GLN A 34 0.97 -12.80 8.75
CA GLN A 34 0.59 -14.09 9.32
C GLN A 34 -0.78 -14.52 8.80
N ILE A 35 -1.04 -15.82 8.81
CA ILE A 35 -2.38 -16.38 8.72
C ILE A 35 -2.75 -16.88 10.12
N LYS A 36 -3.86 -16.38 10.67
CA LYS A 36 -4.41 -16.80 11.96
C LYS A 36 -5.83 -17.29 11.77
N GLU A 37 -6.17 -18.32 12.50
CA GLU A 37 -7.54 -18.82 12.53
C GLU A 37 -8.34 -18.13 13.65
N ILE A 38 -9.49 -17.58 13.29
CA ILE A 38 -10.41 -16.92 14.20
C ILE A 38 -11.79 -17.51 13.94
N ASN A 39 -12.36 -18.20 14.93
CA ASN A 39 -13.66 -18.88 14.83
C ASN A 39 -13.73 -19.85 13.63
N GLY A 40 -12.69 -20.64 13.41
CA GLY A 40 -12.60 -21.60 12.31
C GLY A 40 -12.34 -21.02 10.93
N ILE A 41 -12.11 -19.71 10.83
CA ILE A 41 -11.85 -19.02 9.55
C ILE A 41 -10.45 -18.45 9.56
N LYS A 42 -9.65 -18.79 8.55
CA LYS A 42 -8.31 -18.21 8.36
C LYS A 42 -8.40 -16.74 7.97
N ARG A 43 -7.58 -15.91 8.58
CA ARG A 43 -7.50 -14.44 8.33
C ARG A 43 -6.05 -13.99 8.21
N VAL A 44 -5.83 -13.00 7.38
CA VAL A 44 -4.55 -12.29 7.36
C VAL A 44 -4.40 -11.51 8.67
N ALA A 45 -3.27 -11.68 9.32
CA ALA A 45 -2.90 -10.97 10.54
C ALA A 45 -1.55 -10.27 10.35
N LYS A 46 -1.27 -9.29 11.21
CA LYS A 46 0.01 -8.58 11.22
C LYS A 46 1.19 -9.54 11.44
N ALA A 47 2.32 -9.19 10.85
CA ALA A 47 3.60 -9.82 11.18
C ALA A 47 4.01 -9.55 12.63
N VAL A 48 4.94 -10.36 13.14
CA VAL A 48 5.60 -10.12 14.44
C VAL A 48 6.45 -8.85 14.37
N ASP A 49 7.13 -8.62 13.25
CA ASP A 49 7.88 -7.37 13.01
C ASP A 49 6.94 -6.28 12.48
N ASP A 50 6.47 -5.41 13.39
CA ASP A 50 5.58 -4.29 13.05
C ASP A 50 6.22 -3.29 12.05
N THR A 51 7.57 -3.21 12.01
CA THR A 51 8.29 -2.29 11.11
C THR A 51 8.30 -2.79 9.68
N LYS A 52 8.08 -4.09 9.47
CA LYS A 52 8.08 -4.78 8.18
C LYS A 52 6.70 -5.32 7.79
N ASP A 53 5.68 -5.13 8.63
CA ASP A 53 4.34 -5.65 8.39
C ASP A 53 3.77 -5.25 7.03
N GLN A 54 3.39 -6.26 6.24
CA GLN A 54 2.84 -6.13 4.89
C GLN A 54 1.36 -6.53 4.81
N SER A 55 0.73 -6.86 5.93
CA SER A 55 -0.67 -7.29 5.99
C SER A 55 -1.62 -6.27 5.34
N TYR A 56 -1.30 -4.96 5.42
CA TYR A 56 -2.05 -3.89 4.78
C TYR A 56 -2.26 -4.10 3.26
N PHE A 57 -1.32 -4.72 2.56
CA PHE A 57 -1.42 -4.93 1.10
C PHE A 57 -2.15 -6.20 0.72
N LEU A 58 -2.59 -6.97 1.70
CA LEU A 58 -3.22 -8.29 1.53
C LEU A 58 -4.74 -8.26 1.83
N TYR A 59 -5.30 -7.10 2.13
CA TYR A 59 -6.70 -6.94 2.54
C TYR A 59 -7.72 -7.40 1.48
N ALA A 60 -7.34 -7.39 0.20
CA ALA A 60 -8.20 -7.73 -0.92
C ALA A 60 -8.09 -9.21 -1.35
N LEU A 61 -7.37 -10.05 -0.59
CA LEU A 61 -7.26 -11.46 -0.90
C LEU A 61 -8.61 -12.16 -0.68
N PRO A 62 -9.08 -12.98 -1.63
CA PRO A 62 -10.26 -13.81 -1.43
C PRO A 62 -9.96 -14.93 -0.42
N GLN A 63 -11.01 -15.44 0.25
CA GLN A 63 -10.87 -16.46 1.28
C GLN A 63 -10.18 -17.73 0.75
N GLU A 64 -10.53 -18.16 -0.44
CA GLU A 64 -9.91 -19.31 -1.12
C GLU A 64 -8.38 -19.17 -1.21
N ALA A 65 -7.88 -17.97 -1.51
CA ALA A 65 -6.44 -17.72 -1.53
C ALA A 65 -5.86 -17.76 -0.11
N ILE A 66 -6.54 -17.14 0.87
CA ILE A 66 -6.08 -17.12 2.27
C ILE A 66 -5.94 -18.54 2.83
N ASP A 67 -6.82 -19.46 2.44
CA ASP A 67 -6.81 -20.85 2.91
C ASP A 67 -5.59 -21.64 2.39
N ARG A 68 -4.98 -21.18 1.29
CA ARG A 68 -3.89 -21.87 0.58
C ARG A 68 -2.56 -21.11 0.60
N ILE A 69 -2.45 -20.03 1.38
CA ILE A 69 -1.24 -19.21 1.44
C ILE A 69 -0.45 -19.53 2.71
N LEU A 70 0.89 -19.57 2.57
CA LEU A 70 1.83 -19.65 3.67
C LEU A 70 2.74 -18.42 3.67
N PHE A 71 2.95 -17.83 4.85
CA PHE A 71 3.86 -16.72 5.09
C PHE A 71 4.95 -17.12 6.09
N PRO A 72 6.00 -17.85 5.65
CA PRO A 72 7.03 -18.36 6.55
C PRO A 72 7.75 -17.29 7.36
N LEU A 73 7.88 -16.07 6.81
CA LEU A 73 8.57 -14.96 7.46
C LEU A 73 7.68 -14.15 8.42
N GLY A 74 6.38 -14.41 8.46
CA GLY A 74 5.44 -13.63 9.27
C GLY A 74 5.66 -13.73 10.79
N GLY A 75 6.25 -14.82 11.25
CA GLY A 75 6.60 -15.05 12.65
C GLY A 75 8.02 -14.63 13.05
N MET A 76 8.78 -14.00 12.15
CA MET A 76 10.19 -13.67 12.35
C MET A 76 10.43 -12.15 12.29
N CYS A 77 11.38 -11.66 13.07
CA CYS A 77 11.91 -10.31 12.89
C CYS A 77 12.87 -10.27 11.70
N LYS A 78 12.94 -9.14 10.99
CA LYS A 78 13.79 -8.99 9.79
C LYS A 78 15.27 -9.26 10.08
N GLU A 79 15.74 -8.86 11.27
CA GLU A 79 17.15 -9.10 11.67
C GLU A 79 17.45 -10.59 11.85
N ASP A 80 16.51 -11.38 12.35
CA ASP A 80 16.67 -12.84 12.47
C ASP A 80 16.67 -13.52 11.10
N VAL A 81 15.81 -13.04 10.19
CA VAL A 81 15.80 -13.50 8.78
C VAL A 81 17.13 -13.22 8.11
N LYS A 82 17.72 -12.03 8.32
CA LYS A 82 19.06 -11.70 7.78
C LYS A 82 20.15 -12.62 8.32
N LYS A 83 20.16 -12.89 9.64
CA LYS A 83 21.12 -13.82 10.24
C LYS A 83 20.99 -15.21 9.64
N THR A 84 19.77 -15.75 9.63
CA THR A 84 19.49 -17.07 9.05
C THR A 84 19.90 -17.16 7.58
N ALA A 85 19.62 -16.08 6.80
CA ALA A 85 20.01 -16.05 5.39
C ALA A 85 21.53 -16.06 5.20
N LEU A 86 22.31 -15.38 6.04
CA LEU A 86 23.78 -15.42 5.98
C LEU A 86 24.31 -16.81 6.31
N ASP A 87 23.72 -17.47 7.31
CA ASP A 87 24.14 -18.81 7.73
C ASP A 87 23.85 -19.88 6.66
N LEU A 88 22.65 -19.80 6.04
CA LEU A 88 22.20 -20.79 5.07
C LEU A 88 22.67 -20.52 3.63
N LEU A 89 22.90 -19.25 3.29
CA LEU A 89 23.19 -18.78 1.93
C LEU A 89 24.45 -17.90 1.91
N PRO A 90 25.64 -18.46 2.24
CA PRO A 90 26.88 -17.67 2.37
C PRO A 90 27.27 -16.94 1.07
N PHE A 91 26.76 -17.39 -0.09
CA PHE A 91 26.99 -16.75 -1.39
C PHE A 91 26.31 -15.37 -1.54
N LEU A 92 25.36 -15.02 -0.67
CA LEU A 92 24.72 -13.68 -0.67
C LEU A 92 25.66 -12.58 -0.15
N GLY A 93 26.83 -12.92 0.38
CA GLY A 93 27.82 -11.98 0.86
C GLY A 93 27.34 -11.16 2.05
N THR A 94 27.79 -9.92 2.15
CA THR A 94 27.39 -9.02 3.23
C THR A 94 26.02 -8.41 2.93
N LEU A 95 24.96 -8.91 3.58
CA LEU A 95 23.60 -8.33 3.49
C LEU A 95 23.53 -6.89 4.05
N GLN A 96 24.59 -6.37 4.65
CA GLN A 96 24.69 -4.98 5.10
C GLN A 96 24.60 -3.96 3.95
N THR A 97 25.07 -4.34 2.76
CA THR A 97 25.01 -3.51 1.56
C THR A 97 23.75 -3.75 0.72
N TYR A 98 22.94 -4.73 1.07
CA TYR A 98 21.71 -5.04 0.35
C TYR A 98 20.67 -3.94 0.56
N LYS A 99 20.43 -3.16 -0.50
CA LYS A 99 19.33 -2.17 -0.52
C LYS A 99 18.02 -2.89 -0.69
N GLU A 100 17.19 -2.85 0.33
CA GLU A 100 15.81 -3.31 0.21
C GLU A 100 15.04 -2.41 -0.76
N SER A 101 14.16 -2.99 -1.57
CA SER A 101 13.24 -2.22 -2.40
C SER A 101 12.37 -1.33 -1.51
N GLN A 102 12.55 -0.03 -1.60
CA GLN A 102 11.79 0.97 -0.84
C GLN A 102 10.44 1.26 -1.49
N GLU A 103 10.29 0.89 -2.75
CA GLU A 103 9.15 1.14 -3.62
C GLU A 103 8.45 -0.17 -4.02
N ILE A 104 7.73 -0.16 -5.13
CA ILE A 104 7.08 -1.33 -5.73
C ILE A 104 8.16 -2.30 -6.21
N CYS A 105 8.00 -3.60 -6.00
CA CYS A 105 9.03 -4.64 -6.20
C CYS A 105 9.62 -4.75 -7.63
N PHE A 106 8.97 -4.17 -8.64
CA PHE A 106 9.44 -4.12 -10.03
C PHE A 106 9.87 -2.70 -10.48
N VAL A 107 10.02 -1.78 -9.52
CA VAL A 107 10.44 -0.39 -9.76
C VAL A 107 11.81 -0.18 -9.13
N GLU A 108 12.80 0.16 -9.93
CA GLU A 108 14.16 0.39 -9.45
C GLU A 108 14.27 1.75 -8.77
N ASP A 109 13.88 2.83 -9.45
CA ASP A 109 14.01 4.21 -8.95
C ASP A 109 12.66 4.84 -8.62
N SER A 110 11.79 5.02 -9.61
CA SER A 110 10.51 5.70 -9.45
C SER A 110 9.40 5.08 -10.30
N TYR A 111 8.21 4.91 -9.71
CA TYR A 111 7.02 4.50 -10.48
C TYR A 111 6.69 5.45 -11.64
N ILE A 112 7.11 6.71 -11.55
CA ILE A 112 6.95 7.71 -12.60
C ILE A 112 7.70 7.29 -13.87
N ASP A 113 8.88 6.68 -13.75
CA ASP A 113 9.67 6.26 -14.89
C ASP A 113 8.98 5.13 -15.66
N ILE A 114 8.31 4.23 -14.96
CA ILE A 114 7.46 3.23 -15.60
C ILE A 114 6.25 3.88 -16.28
N LEU A 115 5.58 4.82 -15.62
CA LEU A 115 4.43 5.50 -16.22
C LEU A 115 4.82 6.27 -17.49
N ARG A 116 6.02 6.86 -17.57
CA ARG A 116 6.53 7.54 -18.76
C ARG A 116 6.62 6.65 -19.99
N LEU A 117 6.72 5.32 -19.82
CA LEU A 117 6.73 4.39 -20.94
C LEU A 117 5.36 4.26 -21.62
N TYR A 118 4.29 4.62 -20.93
CA TYR A 118 2.91 4.42 -21.37
C TYR A 118 2.13 5.72 -21.50
N GLU A 119 2.49 6.78 -20.76
CA GLU A 119 1.71 7.99 -20.67
C GLU A 119 2.60 9.25 -20.61
N LYS A 120 2.05 10.36 -21.07
CA LYS A 120 2.70 11.68 -20.93
C LYS A 120 2.54 12.17 -19.48
N VAL A 121 3.46 11.77 -18.60
CA VAL A 121 3.40 12.06 -17.17
C VAL A 121 3.70 13.52 -16.85
N ASP A 122 4.72 14.08 -17.53
CA ASP A 122 5.16 15.45 -17.35
C ASP A 122 4.33 16.38 -18.25
N ASN A 123 3.18 16.80 -17.72
CA ASN A 123 2.24 17.70 -18.38
C ASN A 123 1.81 18.75 -17.36
N GLU A 124 2.28 19.99 -17.55
CA GLU A 124 1.97 21.08 -16.62
C GLU A 124 0.46 21.26 -16.47
N GLY A 125 0.00 21.42 -15.23
CA GLY A 125 -1.40 21.58 -14.89
C GLY A 125 -1.61 22.63 -13.81
N VAL A 126 -2.88 22.92 -13.53
CA VAL A 126 -3.30 24.00 -12.63
C VAL A 126 -3.47 23.47 -11.21
N VAL A 127 -2.95 24.23 -10.23
CA VAL A 127 -3.27 24.05 -8.82
C VAL A 127 -4.41 24.97 -8.45
N ARG A 128 -5.50 24.41 -7.90
CA ARG A 128 -6.64 25.19 -7.37
C ARG A 128 -6.71 25.10 -5.85
N ASP A 129 -7.23 26.11 -5.22
CA ASP A 129 -7.63 26.07 -3.82
C ASP A 129 -9.04 25.42 -3.66
N SER A 130 -9.50 25.33 -2.40
CA SER A 130 -10.81 24.77 -2.07
C SER A 130 -11.99 25.57 -2.61
N SER A 131 -11.78 26.85 -2.98
CA SER A 131 -12.80 27.70 -3.63
C SER A 131 -12.88 27.49 -5.16
N GLY A 132 -11.92 26.74 -5.73
CA GLY A 132 -11.78 26.54 -7.17
C GLY A 132 -10.93 27.60 -7.87
N LYS A 133 -10.36 28.57 -7.15
CA LYS A 133 -9.47 29.59 -7.71
C LYS A 133 -8.12 28.96 -8.09
N ALA A 134 -7.59 29.33 -9.25
CA ALA A 134 -6.24 28.94 -9.65
C ALA A 134 -5.21 29.69 -8.79
N VAL A 135 -4.39 28.92 -8.07
CA VAL A 135 -3.40 29.43 -7.10
C VAL A 135 -1.98 28.98 -7.39
N GLY A 136 -1.75 28.20 -8.45
CA GLY A 136 -0.42 27.76 -8.79
C GLY A 136 -0.37 26.79 -9.95
N THR A 137 0.79 26.16 -10.12
CA THR A 137 1.03 25.15 -11.16
C THR A 137 1.70 23.90 -10.60
N HIS A 138 1.59 22.81 -11.34
CA HIS A 138 2.22 21.54 -11.05
C HIS A 138 2.69 20.83 -12.34
N LYS A 139 3.60 19.88 -12.21
CA LYS A 139 4.27 19.22 -13.34
C LYS A 139 3.52 18.03 -13.96
N GLY A 140 2.30 17.77 -13.55
CA GLY A 140 1.46 16.66 -14.01
C GLY A 140 0.79 15.94 -12.84
N TYR A 141 -0.51 15.64 -12.96
CA TYR A 141 -1.30 15.08 -11.86
C TYR A 141 -0.79 13.71 -11.38
N MET A 142 -0.16 12.92 -12.26
CA MET A 142 0.35 11.58 -11.93
C MET A 142 1.49 11.61 -10.90
N HIS A 143 2.15 12.76 -10.72
CA HIS A 143 3.15 12.94 -9.67
C HIS A 143 2.56 13.06 -8.26
N TYR A 144 1.24 13.15 -8.11
CA TYR A 144 0.60 13.51 -6.85
C TYR A 144 -0.31 12.41 -6.33
N THR A 145 -0.43 12.40 -5.02
CA THR A 145 -1.40 11.60 -4.27
C THR A 145 -2.04 12.49 -3.21
N ILE A 146 -3.26 12.18 -2.81
CA ILE A 146 -3.95 12.93 -1.75
C ILE A 146 -3.09 12.94 -0.48
N GLY A 147 -2.91 14.13 0.10
CA GLY A 147 -2.06 14.38 1.26
C GLY A 147 -0.60 14.70 0.93
N LYS A 148 -0.16 14.66 -0.33
CA LYS A 148 1.19 15.09 -0.71
C LYS A 148 1.36 16.59 -0.51
N ARG A 149 2.48 16.99 0.10
CA ARG A 149 2.78 18.39 0.47
C ARG A 149 3.75 19.11 -0.48
N LYS A 150 4.53 18.38 -1.26
CA LYS A 150 5.65 18.91 -2.05
C LYS A 150 5.47 18.64 -3.53
N GLY A 151 6.16 19.45 -4.36
CA GLY A 151 6.29 19.23 -5.80
C GLY A 151 5.31 20.04 -6.65
N PHE A 152 4.55 20.94 -6.06
CA PHE A 152 3.73 21.96 -6.73
C PHE A 152 4.01 23.34 -6.14
N SER A 153 3.65 24.39 -6.84
CA SER A 153 3.79 25.78 -6.40
C SER A 153 2.43 26.38 -6.07
N VAL A 154 2.37 27.17 -4.99
CA VAL A 154 1.19 28.00 -4.64
C VAL A 154 1.67 29.44 -4.54
N PHE A 155 1.12 30.31 -5.37
CA PHE A 155 1.55 31.71 -5.46
C PHE A 155 1.20 32.50 -4.19
N GLY A 156 2.18 33.21 -3.65
CA GLY A 156 1.98 34.12 -2.52
C GLY A 156 1.70 33.45 -1.17
N SER A 157 1.86 32.13 -1.06
CA SER A 157 1.67 31.42 0.22
C SER A 157 2.99 30.89 0.75
N HIS A 158 3.24 31.13 2.04
CA HIS A 158 4.34 30.54 2.82
C HIS A 158 3.89 29.35 3.67
N GLU A 159 2.58 29.13 3.79
CA GLU A 159 2.03 28.01 4.56
C GLU A 159 2.05 26.71 3.76
N PRO A 160 2.21 25.56 4.44
CA PRO A 160 2.19 24.27 3.77
C PRO A 160 0.78 23.92 3.28
N HIS A 161 0.69 23.61 1.99
CA HIS A 161 -0.52 23.11 1.36
C HIS A 161 -0.40 21.62 1.07
N TYR A 162 -1.54 20.94 1.03
CA TYR A 162 -1.66 19.50 0.82
C TYR A 162 -2.64 19.21 -0.30
N VAL A 163 -2.33 18.24 -1.14
CA VAL A 163 -3.25 17.79 -2.19
C VAL A 163 -4.51 17.19 -1.55
N LYS A 164 -5.67 17.77 -1.82
CA LYS A 164 -7.00 17.32 -1.37
C LYS A 164 -7.71 16.45 -2.38
N ALA A 165 -7.62 16.84 -3.66
CA ALA A 165 -8.24 16.12 -4.75
C ALA A 165 -7.38 16.19 -6.00
N ILE A 166 -7.59 15.25 -6.90
CA ILE A 166 -6.91 15.17 -8.20
C ILE A 166 -8.00 14.97 -9.25
N ASN A 167 -7.97 15.78 -10.31
CA ASN A 167 -8.82 15.61 -11.47
C ASN A 167 -7.96 15.19 -12.67
N PRO A 168 -7.92 13.90 -13.02
CA PRO A 168 -7.14 13.42 -14.16
C PRO A 168 -7.62 13.96 -15.50
N LYS A 169 -8.92 14.23 -15.65
CA LYS A 169 -9.52 14.69 -16.92
C LYS A 169 -9.09 16.09 -17.30
N THR A 170 -8.96 16.98 -16.33
CA THR A 170 -8.55 18.37 -16.55
C THR A 170 -7.09 18.63 -16.21
N ASN A 171 -6.34 17.60 -15.77
CA ASN A 171 -4.98 17.71 -15.28
C ASN A 171 -4.84 18.80 -14.19
N GLU A 172 -5.74 18.74 -13.20
CA GLU A 172 -5.76 19.69 -12.09
C GLU A 172 -5.60 19.00 -10.75
N ILE A 173 -4.97 19.66 -9.79
CA ILE A 173 -4.97 19.26 -8.39
C ILE A 173 -5.63 20.35 -7.54
N VAL A 174 -6.41 19.94 -6.53
CA VAL A 174 -6.96 20.84 -5.52
C VAL A 174 -6.11 20.70 -4.26
N VAL A 175 -5.70 21.85 -3.71
CA VAL A 175 -4.87 21.90 -2.51
C VAL A 175 -5.60 22.66 -1.39
N GLY A 176 -5.22 22.37 -0.15
CA GLY A 176 -5.77 23.05 1.02
C GLY A 176 -4.88 22.84 2.24
N THR A 177 -5.33 23.36 3.39
CA THR A 177 -4.62 23.22 4.66
C THR A 177 -4.70 21.77 5.19
N LYS A 178 -3.95 21.48 6.25
CA LYS A 178 -3.99 20.16 6.90
C LYS A 178 -5.36 19.87 7.51
N GLU A 179 -6.00 20.89 8.05
CA GLU A 179 -7.32 20.82 8.68
C GLU A 179 -8.40 20.46 7.64
N GLU A 180 -8.27 21.00 6.44
CA GLU A 180 -9.19 20.71 5.33
C GLU A 180 -9.07 19.27 4.78
N LEU A 181 -8.02 18.53 5.14
CA LEU A 181 -7.90 17.10 4.83
C LEU A 181 -8.63 16.21 5.83
N ALA A 182 -9.06 16.75 6.98
CA ALA A 182 -9.73 15.97 8.00
C ALA A 182 -11.08 15.46 7.48
N VAL A 183 -11.35 14.19 7.73
CA VAL A 183 -12.65 13.55 7.44
C VAL A 183 -13.16 12.87 8.70
N ASN A 184 -14.46 12.97 8.95
CA ASN A 184 -15.11 12.37 10.13
C ASN A 184 -15.62 10.95 9.85
N SER A 185 -15.73 10.57 8.59
CA SER A 185 -16.21 9.24 8.20
C SER A 185 -15.54 8.75 6.93
N ILE A 186 -15.44 7.44 6.80
CA ILE A 186 -14.92 6.77 5.61
C ILE A 186 -15.88 5.66 5.25
N LYS A 187 -16.33 5.63 4.00
CA LYS A 187 -17.15 4.54 3.47
C LYS A 187 -16.23 3.47 2.87
N ALA A 188 -16.23 2.28 3.46
CA ALA A 188 -15.59 1.11 2.87
C ALA A 188 -16.62 0.30 2.08
N LEU A 189 -16.23 -0.15 0.89
CA LEU A 189 -17.03 -1.02 0.01
C LEU A 189 -16.41 -2.41 -0.02
N ASN A 190 -17.25 -3.43 -0.30
CA ASN A 190 -16.80 -4.82 -0.47
C ASN A 190 -15.97 -5.33 0.73
N LYS A 191 -16.44 -5.04 1.94
CA LYS A 191 -15.76 -5.45 3.16
C LYS A 191 -15.74 -6.98 3.33
N SER A 192 -14.60 -7.53 3.70
CA SER A 192 -14.44 -8.94 4.12
C SER A 192 -14.34 -9.03 5.64
N LEU A 193 -15.37 -8.52 6.35
CA LEU A 193 -15.42 -8.56 7.81
C LEU A 193 -16.47 -9.58 8.26
N PRO A 194 -16.18 -10.40 9.29
CA PRO A 194 -17.19 -11.19 9.96
C PRO A 194 -18.30 -10.30 10.53
N GLU A 195 -19.56 -10.78 10.54
CA GLU A 195 -20.69 -10.03 11.10
C GLU A 195 -20.49 -9.67 12.58
N ALA A 196 -19.76 -10.49 13.32
CA ALA A 196 -19.40 -10.24 14.72
C ALA A 196 -18.63 -8.94 14.96
N PHE A 197 -18.08 -8.31 13.91
CA PHE A 197 -17.38 -7.03 14.00
C PHE A 197 -18.31 -5.81 13.81
N ASN A 198 -19.57 -6.00 13.47
CA ASN A 198 -20.52 -4.91 13.32
C ASN A 198 -20.81 -4.25 14.68
N GLY A 199 -20.77 -2.92 14.71
CA GLY A 199 -21.05 -2.11 15.90
C GLY A 199 -19.91 -1.99 16.91
N GLY A 200 -18.76 -2.62 16.67
CA GLY A 200 -17.58 -2.54 17.54
C GLY A 200 -16.68 -1.34 17.24
N VAL A 201 -15.80 -1.03 18.18
CA VAL A 201 -14.73 -0.02 18.02
C VAL A 201 -13.41 -0.74 17.80
N TYR A 202 -12.75 -0.45 16.69
CA TYR A 202 -11.53 -1.12 16.24
C TYR A 202 -10.45 -0.13 15.85
N ASP A 203 -9.20 -0.59 15.88
CA ASP A 203 -8.08 0.14 15.32
C ASP A 203 -8.02 -0.04 13.80
N ILE A 204 -8.32 1.02 13.05
CA ILE A 204 -8.42 0.99 11.58
C ILE A 204 -7.24 1.72 10.96
N LYS A 205 -6.55 1.06 10.03
CA LYS A 205 -5.45 1.62 9.25
C LYS A 205 -5.93 1.97 7.84
N VAL A 206 -6.17 3.26 7.59
CA VAL A 206 -6.68 3.76 6.30
C VAL A 206 -5.60 3.94 5.24
N ARG A 207 -4.32 4.06 5.64
CA ARG A 207 -3.17 4.16 4.74
C ARG A 207 -2.00 3.38 5.30
N TYR A 208 -1.15 2.84 4.44
CA TYR A 208 -0.01 2.02 4.84
C TYR A 208 0.86 2.67 5.92
N ARG A 209 1.23 3.94 5.74
CA ARG A 209 2.11 4.67 6.68
C ARG A 209 1.35 5.47 7.75
N SER A 210 0.03 5.34 7.84
CA SER A 210 -0.73 6.01 8.90
C SER A 210 -0.69 5.24 10.21
N VAL A 211 -0.78 5.97 11.31
CA VAL A 211 -1.10 5.40 12.61
C VAL A 211 -2.53 4.87 12.55
N PRO A 212 -2.82 3.69 13.13
CA PRO A 212 -4.19 3.22 13.27
C PRO A 212 -5.05 4.20 14.05
N LEU A 213 -6.30 4.37 13.66
CA LEU A 213 -7.27 5.24 14.30
C LEU A 213 -8.41 4.38 14.84
N LYS A 214 -8.89 4.70 16.04
CA LYS A 214 -10.10 4.07 16.57
C LYS A 214 -11.31 4.56 15.80
N ALA A 215 -12.08 3.61 15.26
CA ALA A 215 -13.30 3.90 14.54
C ALA A 215 -14.35 2.82 14.84
N GLN A 216 -15.60 3.22 14.83
CA GLN A 216 -16.73 2.32 14.93
C GLN A 216 -17.08 1.78 13.53
N ILE A 217 -17.35 0.48 13.43
CA ILE A 217 -17.75 -0.19 12.21
C ILE A 217 -19.25 -0.53 12.26
#